data_d43815cfb322f5e61f2d8e4810d494ac
#
_entry.id   d43815cfb322f5e61f2d8e4810d494ac
#
_cell.length_a   1.000
_cell.length_b   1.000
_cell.length_c   1.000
_cell.angle_alpha   90.00
_cell.angle_beta   90.00
_cell.angle_gamma   90.00
#
_symmetry.space_group_name_H-M   'P 1'
#
loop_
_entity.id
_entity.type
_entity.pdbx_description
1 polymer ?
#
loop_
_entity_poly.entity_id
_entity_poly.type
_entity_poly.pdbx_seq_one_letter_code
_entity_poly.pdbx_strand_id
1 'polypeptide(L)'
;MGATFVAPKDLDINDPGSIRSVSSTLAYGTMSYYTGNITNTPDTIAVFPQPHYWWQAGACWGAMLDYSHFTGDPSYDDVITQALLSQVGPNFDFMSTLYAGSEGNDDQAFWAFSILEAAERNFPQPNDFIPPWLKIAENIWNTMVLRWDDTTCNGGLHWQIYPENPNGFDYKNAVSNGGFFQMSARLARATANETYLQWSEKVWDWSQNIGLIDQDFNVFDGASSSQECRNTNPLSFSYSQGIYMYGAAVLFNYTNGDETWADRTNGLLQASRSYFSPLPNAPNIMYEHACELSNTCNTDMKSFKGYLSRFMAATALMMPSTLHNVRELLRASAVAAGKACSGGDGSTVCGQKWYVGGYDGNPGLGQSMTALETVQALLAFDAQPPFKYGEIKHVKSRDGTSPDYPTTTPSATIPPSLTIPPSVTLPSSTTLPPSATVPQTTLPSTTTTQQPDHAAHTITAGYIPALVVFMFSILLFGV
;
A
#
# COMPACT_ATOMS: atom_id res chain seq x y z
N MET A 1 8.66 34.93 4.01
CA MET A 1 8.77 35.05 2.53
C MET A 1 7.73 34.10 1.97
N GLY A 2 6.78 34.57 1.14
CA GLY A 2 5.78 33.67 0.56
C GLY A 2 6.48 32.67 -0.37
N ALA A 3 6.25 31.38 -0.14
CA ALA A 3 6.74 30.34 -1.06
C ALA A 3 6.15 30.60 -2.45
N THR A 4 7.00 30.75 -3.44
CA THR A 4 6.55 30.86 -4.84
C THR A 4 6.26 29.44 -5.31
N PHE A 5 5.00 29.06 -5.37
CA PHE A 5 4.60 27.75 -5.91
C PHE A 5 4.92 27.68 -7.41
N VAL A 6 5.61 26.63 -7.81
CA VAL A 6 5.82 26.29 -9.22
C VAL A 6 4.65 25.44 -9.69
N ALA A 7 4.00 25.83 -10.79
CA ALA A 7 2.89 25.05 -11.33
C ALA A 7 3.40 23.66 -11.77
N PRO A 8 2.74 22.55 -11.38
CA PRO A 8 3.21 21.20 -11.66
C PRO A 8 3.42 20.93 -13.16
N LYS A 9 2.64 21.57 -14.04
CA LYS A 9 2.77 21.48 -15.50
C LYS A 9 4.12 22.01 -16.05
N ASP A 10 4.82 22.83 -15.26
CA ASP A 10 6.09 23.45 -15.63
C ASP A 10 7.30 22.66 -15.11
N LEU A 11 7.10 21.42 -14.70
CA LEU A 11 8.11 20.49 -14.18
C LEU A 11 9.25 20.28 -15.19
N ASP A 12 10.47 20.66 -14.82
CA ASP A 12 11.69 20.20 -15.47
C ASP A 12 12.25 18.98 -14.73
N ILE A 13 12.10 17.81 -15.33
CA ILE A 13 12.56 16.53 -14.79
C ILE A 13 14.08 16.35 -14.79
N ASN A 14 14.84 17.29 -15.35
CA ASN A 14 16.30 17.28 -15.35
C ASN A 14 16.90 18.22 -14.28
N ASP A 15 16.08 19.07 -13.69
CA ASP A 15 16.47 19.97 -12.61
C ASP A 15 15.91 19.49 -11.25
N PRO A 16 16.78 19.00 -10.34
CA PRO A 16 16.35 18.62 -8.99
C PRO A 16 15.67 19.76 -8.21
N GLY A 17 16.02 21.02 -8.50
CA GLY A 17 15.38 22.19 -7.90
C GLY A 17 13.92 22.33 -8.36
N SER A 18 13.67 22.15 -9.65
CA SER A 18 12.31 22.11 -10.23
C SER A 18 11.49 20.96 -9.64
N ILE A 19 12.09 19.75 -9.55
CA ILE A 19 11.41 18.58 -8.98
C ILE A 19 11.02 18.84 -7.51
N ARG A 20 11.92 19.38 -6.67
CA ARG A 20 11.60 19.75 -5.28
C ARG A 20 10.49 20.78 -5.18
N SER A 21 10.55 21.83 -6.00
CA SER A 21 9.54 22.91 -5.99
C SER A 21 8.16 22.40 -6.40
N VAL A 22 8.10 21.55 -7.42
CA VAL A 22 6.83 20.92 -7.85
C VAL A 22 6.34 19.93 -6.80
N SER A 23 7.22 19.14 -6.20
CA SER A 23 6.86 18.24 -5.08
C SER A 23 6.27 19.02 -3.90
N SER A 24 6.81 20.19 -3.57
CA SER A 24 6.26 21.06 -2.52
C SER A 24 4.85 21.54 -2.86
N THR A 25 4.61 21.93 -4.11
CA THR A 25 3.27 22.31 -4.58
C THR A 25 2.29 21.15 -4.48
N LEU A 26 2.71 19.94 -4.87
CA LEU A 26 1.88 18.73 -4.83
C LEU A 26 1.63 18.26 -3.39
N ALA A 27 2.62 18.37 -2.50
CA ALA A 27 2.47 18.08 -1.08
C ALA A 27 1.44 19.01 -0.43
N TYR A 28 1.51 20.32 -0.73
CA TYR A 28 0.50 21.28 -0.29
C TYR A 28 -0.90 20.92 -0.84
N GLY A 29 -1.01 20.58 -2.13
CA GLY A 29 -2.26 20.13 -2.74
C GLY A 29 -2.82 18.87 -2.10
N THR A 30 -1.98 17.89 -1.77
CA THR A 30 -2.35 16.67 -1.06
C THR A 30 -2.82 16.99 0.35
N MET A 31 -2.06 17.78 1.11
CA MET A 31 -2.41 18.15 2.48
C MET A 31 -3.61 19.10 2.59
N SER A 32 -4.04 19.74 1.49
CA SER A 32 -5.27 20.54 1.48
C SER A 32 -6.55 19.72 1.72
N TYR A 33 -6.48 18.41 1.53
CA TYR A 33 -7.57 17.47 1.88
C TYR A 33 -7.58 17.10 3.37
N TYR A 34 -6.51 17.37 4.10
CA TYR A 34 -6.40 17.04 5.52
C TYR A 34 -6.99 18.15 6.41
N THR A 35 -7.89 17.77 7.31
CA THR A 35 -8.55 18.69 8.24
C THR A 35 -8.32 18.32 9.71
N GLY A 36 -7.66 17.20 10.00
CA GLY A 36 -7.43 16.72 11.35
C GLY A 36 -6.59 17.65 12.21
N ASN A 37 -5.68 18.41 11.61
CA ASN A 37 -4.89 19.46 12.29
C ASN A 37 -5.73 20.70 12.69
N ILE A 38 -6.91 20.87 12.12
CA ILE A 38 -7.85 21.97 12.43
C ILE A 38 -8.83 21.51 13.51
N THR A 39 -9.44 20.35 13.32
CA THR A 39 -10.42 19.78 14.25
C THR A 39 -9.75 19.25 15.52
N ASN A 40 -8.57 18.67 15.39
CA ASN A 40 -7.71 18.14 16.45
C ASN A 40 -8.44 17.21 17.44
N THR A 41 -9.30 16.33 16.90
CA THR A 41 -10.04 15.35 17.69
C THR A 41 -9.54 13.93 17.37
N PRO A 42 -9.61 12.95 18.30
CA PRO A 42 -9.06 11.60 18.09
C PRO A 42 -9.59 10.87 16.84
N ASP A 43 -10.80 11.17 16.42
CA ASP A 43 -11.47 10.58 15.26
C ASP A 43 -11.10 11.27 13.93
N THR A 44 -10.45 12.43 13.98
CA THR A 44 -10.06 13.19 12.79
C THR A 44 -8.55 13.32 12.60
N ILE A 45 -7.78 13.20 13.69
CA ILE A 45 -6.30 13.24 13.60
C ILE A 45 -5.83 12.05 12.79
N ALA A 46 -4.96 12.31 11.82
CA ALA A 46 -4.35 11.35 10.89
C ALA A 46 -5.27 10.76 9.83
N VAL A 47 -6.57 10.98 9.86
CA VAL A 47 -7.49 10.47 8.84
C VAL A 47 -7.99 11.61 7.94
N PHE A 48 -8.31 11.25 6.69
CA PHE A 48 -8.88 12.20 5.74
C PHE A 48 -10.41 12.10 5.74
N PRO A 49 -11.13 13.20 5.49
CA PRO A 49 -12.60 13.16 5.42
C PRO A 49 -13.10 12.17 4.38
N GLN A 50 -14.32 11.69 4.56
CA GLN A 50 -14.99 10.87 3.55
C GLN A 50 -14.93 11.53 2.16
N PRO A 51 -14.74 10.76 1.07
CA PRO A 51 -14.93 9.30 0.97
C PRO A 51 -13.64 8.46 1.17
N HIS A 52 -12.61 9.03 1.82
CA HIS A 52 -11.32 8.34 1.97
C HIS A 52 -11.33 7.37 3.14
N TYR A 53 -10.64 6.25 2.97
CA TYR A 53 -10.55 5.18 3.96
C TYR A 53 -9.33 5.36 4.88
N TRP A 54 -9.35 4.68 6.02
CA TRP A 54 -8.29 4.74 7.02
C TRP A 54 -6.91 4.30 6.48
N TRP A 55 -6.88 3.24 5.66
CA TRP A 55 -5.64 2.76 5.05
C TRP A 55 -4.99 3.78 4.09
N GLN A 56 -5.82 4.56 3.35
CA GLN A 56 -5.33 5.61 2.46
C GLN A 56 -4.63 6.72 3.24
N ALA A 57 -5.06 6.97 4.47
CA ALA A 57 -4.36 7.88 5.36
C ALA A 57 -2.97 7.33 5.71
N GLY A 58 -2.87 6.05 6.09
CA GLY A 58 -1.58 5.39 6.31
C GLY A 58 -0.64 5.53 5.12
N ALA A 59 -1.16 5.27 3.90
CA ALA A 59 -0.40 5.42 2.66
C ALA A 59 0.04 6.86 2.41
N CYS A 60 -0.83 7.84 2.68
CA CYS A 60 -0.53 9.27 2.49
C CYS A 60 0.57 9.75 3.43
N TRP A 61 0.58 9.32 4.68
CA TRP A 61 1.66 9.68 5.60
C TRP A 61 3.01 9.10 5.17
N GLY A 62 3.02 7.93 4.54
CA GLY A 62 4.22 7.42 3.86
C GLY A 62 4.69 8.32 2.71
N ALA A 63 3.75 8.84 1.89
CA ALA A 63 4.09 9.80 0.83
C ALA A 63 4.69 11.08 1.40
N MET A 64 4.20 11.54 2.54
CA MET A 64 4.69 12.74 3.20
C MET A 64 6.05 12.51 3.90
N LEU A 65 6.32 11.29 4.40
CA LEU A 65 7.66 10.90 4.87
C LEU A 65 8.68 10.91 3.73
N ASP A 66 8.33 10.35 2.57
CA ASP A 66 9.15 10.42 1.37
C ASP A 66 9.38 11.86 0.90
N TYR A 67 8.33 12.71 0.96
CA TYR A 67 8.45 14.14 0.67
C TYR A 67 9.50 14.82 1.55
N SER A 68 9.36 14.68 2.87
CA SER A 68 10.32 15.24 3.83
C SER A 68 11.75 14.75 3.54
N HIS A 69 11.91 13.43 3.33
CA HIS A 69 13.22 12.83 3.08
C HIS A 69 13.87 13.29 1.78
N PHE A 70 13.15 13.23 0.65
CA PHE A 70 13.73 13.51 -0.67
C PHE A 70 13.88 15.00 -0.96
N THR A 71 13.00 15.83 -0.42
CA THR A 71 13.11 17.29 -0.62
C THR A 71 13.98 17.98 0.42
N GLY A 72 14.09 17.38 1.63
CA GLY A 72 14.71 17.98 2.80
C GLY A 72 13.85 19.06 3.46
N ASP A 73 12.56 19.14 3.12
CA ASP A 73 11.60 20.09 3.69
C ASP A 73 10.86 19.48 4.89
N PRO A 74 11.14 19.91 6.13
CA PRO A 74 10.52 19.37 7.35
C PRO A 74 9.17 20.00 7.70
N SER A 75 8.58 20.81 6.82
CA SER A 75 7.38 21.60 7.13
C SER A 75 6.17 20.78 7.61
N TYR A 76 6.16 19.47 7.30
CA TYR A 76 5.10 18.54 7.69
C TYR A 76 5.53 17.54 8.77
N ASP A 77 6.78 17.55 9.25
CA ASP A 77 7.32 16.51 10.14
C ASP A 77 6.52 16.39 11.45
N ASP A 78 6.09 17.51 12.04
CA ASP A 78 5.29 17.50 13.26
C ASP A 78 3.90 16.88 13.05
N VAL A 79 3.23 17.21 11.94
CA VAL A 79 1.91 16.66 11.63
C VAL A 79 2.02 15.18 11.23
N ILE A 80 3.09 14.77 10.55
CA ILE A 80 3.37 13.37 10.25
C ILE A 80 3.55 12.59 11.56
N THR A 81 4.37 13.10 12.47
CA THR A 81 4.63 12.47 13.77
C THR A 81 3.32 12.33 14.57
N GLN A 82 2.52 13.39 14.66
CA GLN A 82 1.22 13.34 15.30
C GLN A 82 0.31 12.29 14.68
N ALA A 83 0.25 12.26 13.36
CA ALA A 83 -0.59 11.33 12.61
C ALA A 83 -0.20 9.87 12.87
N LEU A 84 1.06 9.52 12.72
CA LEU A 84 1.54 8.17 12.94
C LEU A 84 1.24 7.70 14.37
N LEU A 85 1.48 8.56 15.37
CA LEU A 85 1.30 8.19 16.78
C LEU A 85 -0.17 8.15 17.21
N SER A 86 -1.05 8.91 16.58
CA SER A 86 -2.48 8.91 16.93
C SER A 86 -3.19 7.59 16.56
N GLN A 87 -2.65 6.82 15.62
CA GLN A 87 -3.28 5.62 15.09
C GLN A 87 -2.63 4.31 15.53
N VAL A 88 -1.55 4.37 16.33
CA VAL A 88 -0.77 3.18 16.72
C VAL A 88 -1.54 2.13 17.53
N GLY A 89 -2.69 2.47 18.11
CA GLY A 89 -3.42 1.59 19.02
C GLY A 89 -2.73 1.39 20.37
N PRO A 90 -3.38 0.67 21.30
CA PRO A 90 -2.89 0.55 22.68
C PRO A 90 -1.60 -0.27 22.83
N ASN A 91 -1.30 -1.15 21.86
CA ASN A 91 -0.12 -2.01 21.85
C ASN A 91 0.96 -1.52 20.87
N PHE A 92 0.82 -0.36 20.27
CA PHE A 92 1.67 0.14 19.21
C PHE A 92 1.77 -0.84 18.02
N ASP A 93 0.63 -1.36 17.58
CA ASP A 93 0.53 -2.39 16.56
C ASP A 93 -0.47 -2.04 15.43
N PHE A 94 -1.01 -0.82 15.47
CA PHE A 94 -2.04 -0.34 14.53
C PHE A 94 -3.32 -1.19 14.49
N MET A 95 -3.62 -1.89 15.60
CA MET A 95 -4.93 -2.48 15.84
C MET A 95 -5.83 -1.42 16.49
N SER A 96 -6.43 -0.59 15.64
CA SER A 96 -7.24 0.55 16.10
C SER A 96 -8.61 0.11 16.59
N THR A 97 -8.97 0.50 17.81
CA THR A 97 -10.32 0.23 18.34
C THR A 97 -11.43 0.96 17.59
N LEU A 98 -11.11 2.05 16.91
CA LEU A 98 -12.07 2.84 16.10
C LEU A 98 -12.42 2.15 14.79
N TYR A 99 -11.49 1.39 14.21
CA TYR A 99 -11.63 0.75 12.90
C TYR A 99 -11.74 -0.78 12.99
N ALA A 100 -11.68 -1.35 14.19
CA ALA A 100 -11.65 -2.80 14.43
C ALA A 100 -12.74 -3.58 13.65
N GLY A 101 -13.94 -3.02 13.47
CA GLY A 101 -15.04 -3.70 12.75
C GLY A 101 -14.90 -3.75 11.22
N SER A 102 -13.91 -3.03 10.64
CA SER A 102 -13.71 -2.94 9.19
C SER A 102 -12.25 -3.05 8.76
N GLU A 103 -11.36 -3.31 9.71
CA GLU A 103 -9.92 -3.33 9.47
C GLU A 103 -9.49 -4.62 8.76
N GLY A 104 -8.80 -4.45 7.63
CA GLY A 104 -8.14 -5.52 6.89
C GLY A 104 -6.65 -5.66 7.21
N ASN A 105 -6.09 -6.82 6.89
CA ASN A 105 -4.64 -7.03 6.98
C ASN A 105 -3.86 -6.11 6.03
N ASP A 106 -4.45 -5.73 4.91
CA ASP A 106 -3.91 -4.75 3.96
C ASP A 106 -3.94 -3.33 4.52
N ASP A 107 -5.01 -2.93 5.20
CA ASP A 107 -5.11 -1.63 5.88
C ASP A 107 -3.96 -1.47 6.87
N GLN A 108 -3.75 -2.45 7.73
CA GLN A 108 -2.67 -2.48 8.71
C GLN A 108 -1.28 -2.48 8.02
N ALA A 109 -1.12 -3.17 6.88
CA ALA A 109 0.13 -3.21 6.14
C ALA A 109 0.51 -1.84 5.57
N PHE A 110 -0.44 -1.02 5.09
CA PHE A 110 -0.13 0.33 4.61
C PHE A 110 0.39 1.25 5.73
N TRP A 111 -0.16 1.16 6.94
CA TRP A 111 0.41 1.85 8.10
C TRP A 111 1.80 1.31 8.45
N ALA A 112 2.00 -0.01 8.37
CA ALA A 112 3.31 -0.63 8.59
C ALA A 112 4.37 -0.14 7.59
N PHE A 113 4.01 0.08 6.32
CA PHE A 113 4.93 0.63 5.34
C PHE A 113 5.42 2.02 5.72
N SER A 114 4.54 2.87 6.24
CA SER A 114 4.89 4.22 6.71
C SER A 114 5.74 4.19 7.98
N ILE A 115 5.47 3.28 8.90
CA ILE A 115 6.30 3.08 10.10
C ILE A 115 7.70 2.55 9.74
N LEU A 116 7.78 1.60 8.80
CA LEU A 116 9.06 1.12 8.29
C LEU A 116 9.82 2.24 7.56
N GLU A 117 9.12 3.08 6.80
CA GLU A 117 9.73 4.25 6.15
C GLU A 117 10.33 5.19 7.19
N ALA A 118 9.59 5.51 8.25
CA ALA A 118 10.10 6.33 9.36
C ALA A 118 11.35 5.70 10.02
N ALA A 119 11.36 4.38 10.25
CA ALA A 119 12.51 3.66 10.81
C ALA A 119 13.71 3.69 9.88
N GLU A 120 13.53 3.32 8.62
CA GLU A 120 14.58 3.17 7.62
C GLU A 120 15.14 4.51 7.10
N ARG A 121 14.48 5.63 7.40
CA ARG A 121 14.95 7.00 7.11
C ARG A 121 15.51 7.71 8.35
N ASN A 122 15.55 7.02 9.50
CA ASN A 122 15.90 7.65 10.79
C ASN A 122 15.04 8.90 11.06
N PHE A 123 13.74 8.84 10.75
CA PHE A 123 12.80 9.92 11.02
C PHE A 123 12.76 10.23 12.53
N PRO A 124 12.73 11.50 12.95
CA PRO A 124 12.83 11.85 14.36
C PRO A 124 11.77 11.20 15.23
N GLN A 125 12.19 10.67 16.38
CA GLN A 125 11.31 10.10 17.40
C GLN A 125 10.87 11.19 18.36
N PRO A 126 9.58 11.32 18.70
CA PRO A 126 9.12 12.48 19.48
C PRO A 126 9.59 12.48 20.94
N ASN A 127 9.69 11.31 21.56
CA ASN A 127 10.14 11.17 22.96
C ASN A 127 10.56 9.74 23.29
N ASP A 128 11.14 9.54 24.50
CA ASP A 128 11.65 8.24 24.95
C ASP A 128 10.53 7.30 25.50
N PHE A 129 9.27 7.75 25.59
CA PHE A 129 8.14 6.95 26.07
C PHE A 129 7.46 6.15 24.95
N ILE A 130 7.69 6.53 23.71
CA ILE A 130 7.18 5.85 22.54
C ILE A 130 8.21 4.83 22.08
N PRO A 131 7.83 3.57 21.76
CA PRO A 131 8.76 2.61 21.20
C PRO A 131 9.41 3.15 19.91
N PRO A 132 10.67 2.79 19.62
CA PRO A 132 11.30 3.11 18.34
C PRO A 132 10.42 2.69 17.16
N TRP A 133 10.44 3.47 16.05
CA TRP A 133 9.66 3.14 14.86
C TRP A 133 9.84 1.69 14.40
N LEU A 134 11.06 1.19 14.43
CA LEU A 134 11.34 -0.21 14.10
C LEU A 134 10.61 -1.19 15.03
N LYS A 135 10.53 -0.88 16.34
CA LYS A 135 9.82 -1.71 17.31
C LYS A 135 8.31 -1.70 17.07
N ILE A 136 7.75 -0.58 16.65
CA ILE A 136 6.35 -0.48 16.25
C ILE A 136 6.10 -1.38 15.02
N ALA A 137 6.98 -1.35 14.01
CA ALA A 137 6.89 -2.26 12.85
C ALA A 137 6.94 -3.73 13.25
N GLU A 138 7.81 -4.11 14.20
CA GLU A 138 7.87 -5.48 14.73
C GLU A 138 6.57 -5.86 15.46
N ASN A 139 5.95 -4.93 16.20
CA ASN A 139 4.67 -5.20 16.87
C ASN A 139 3.54 -5.48 15.86
N ILE A 140 3.47 -4.69 14.77
CA ILE A 140 2.52 -4.94 13.67
C ILE A 140 2.76 -6.32 13.07
N TRP A 141 4.00 -6.64 12.73
CA TRP A 141 4.38 -7.93 12.15
C TRP A 141 3.99 -9.10 13.06
N ASN A 142 4.19 -8.97 14.37
CA ASN A 142 3.80 -9.99 15.35
C ASN A 142 2.30 -10.26 15.35
N THR A 143 1.46 -9.25 15.15
CA THR A 143 0.00 -9.46 15.04
C THR A 143 -0.36 -10.15 13.72
N MET A 144 0.30 -9.81 12.61
CA MET A 144 0.04 -10.44 11.31
C MET A 144 0.49 -11.90 11.28
N VAL A 145 1.65 -12.25 11.86
CA VAL A 145 2.11 -13.64 11.92
C VAL A 145 1.16 -14.54 12.68
N LEU A 146 0.50 -14.02 13.73
CA LEU A 146 -0.48 -14.78 14.50
C LEU A 146 -1.79 -15.04 13.73
N ARG A 147 -2.05 -14.29 12.67
CA ARG A 147 -3.23 -14.44 11.80
C ARG A 147 -2.97 -15.27 10.55
N TRP A 148 -1.75 -15.76 10.37
CA TRP A 148 -1.45 -16.67 9.26
C TRP A 148 -2.29 -17.95 9.41
N ASP A 149 -3.14 -18.23 8.41
CA ASP A 149 -4.10 -19.33 8.45
C ASP A 149 -3.60 -20.51 7.60
N ASP A 150 -3.11 -21.55 8.28
CA ASP A 150 -2.72 -22.82 7.65
C ASP A 150 -3.89 -23.80 7.46
N THR A 151 -5.13 -23.44 7.88
CA THR A 151 -6.30 -24.34 7.82
C THR A 151 -7.01 -24.31 6.47
N THR A 152 -6.86 -23.25 5.71
CA THR A 152 -7.39 -23.09 4.35
C THR A 152 -6.29 -22.68 3.38
N CYS A 153 -6.37 -23.11 2.12
CA CYS A 153 -5.42 -22.74 1.06
C CYS A 153 -3.95 -23.09 1.40
N ASN A 154 -3.67 -23.97 2.33
CA ASN A 154 -2.33 -24.30 2.84
C ASN A 154 -1.52 -23.06 3.32
N GLY A 155 -2.18 -22.06 3.84
CA GLY A 155 -1.54 -20.83 4.34
C GLY A 155 -2.23 -19.55 3.89
N GLY A 156 -1.62 -18.43 4.24
CA GLY A 156 -2.04 -17.09 3.81
C GLY A 156 -2.86 -16.32 4.82
N LEU A 157 -2.78 -14.99 4.72
CA LEU A 157 -3.62 -14.07 5.48
C LEU A 157 -4.95 -13.87 4.75
N HIS A 158 -6.04 -13.86 5.50
CA HIS A 158 -7.33 -13.37 5.01
C HIS A 158 -7.23 -11.87 4.70
N TRP A 159 -8.11 -11.36 3.84
CA TRP A 159 -8.22 -9.92 3.63
C TRP A 159 -8.67 -9.23 4.91
N GLN A 160 -9.83 -9.60 5.44
CA GLN A 160 -10.34 -9.03 6.68
C GLN A 160 -9.76 -9.73 7.93
N ILE A 161 -9.55 -8.94 8.99
CA ILE A 161 -9.01 -9.44 10.26
C ILE A 161 -10.09 -10.18 11.05
N TYR A 162 -11.31 -9.68 11.03
CA TYR A 162 -12.39 -10.14 11.89
C TYR A 162 -13.40 -11.01 11.13
N PRO A 163 -13.71 -12.23 11.65
CA PRO A 163 -14.66 -13.15 11.02
C PRO A 163 -16.10 -12.60 10.91
N GLU A 164 -16.44 -11.63 11.74
CA GLU A 164 -17.74 -10.95 11.75
C GLU A 164 -17.95 -10.07 10.52
N ASN A 165 -16.88 -9.74 9.81
CA ASN A 165 -16.95 -9.01 8.55
C ASN A 165 -17.17 -10.01 7.39
N PRO A 166 -18.41 -10.20 6.91
CA PRO A 166 -18.71 -11.23 5.91
C PRO A 166 -18.12 -10.93 4.55
N ASN A 167 -17.74 -9.69 4.30
CA ASN A 167 -17.21 -9.25 3.01
C ASN A 167 -15.68 -9.26 3.04
N GLY A 168 -15.07 -10.40 2.71
CA GLY A 168 -13.63 -10.54 2.54
C GLY A 168 -12.91 -11.37 3.60
N PHE A 169 -13.59 -11.86 4.65
CA PHE A 169 -12.97 -12.81 5.57
C PHE A 169 -12.71 -14.17 4.89
N ASP A 170 -13.54 -14.56 3.93
CA ASP A 170 -13.33 -15.77 3.10
C ASP A 170 -12.43 -15.54 1.88
N TYR A 171 -11.71 -14.41 1.83
CA TYR A 171 -10.88 -14.03 0.71
C TYR A 171 -9.43 -13.76 1.15
N LYS A 172 -8.46 -14.38 0.46
CA LYS A 172 -7.02 -14.17 0.66
C LYS A 172 -6.48 -13.39 -0.52
N ASN A 173 -6.21 -12.09 -0.29
CA ASN A 173 -5.83 -11.17 -1.36
C ASN A 173 -4.32 -10.95 -1.46
N ALA A 174 -3.89 -10.50 -2.64
CA ALA A 174 -2.49 -10.23 -2.93
C ALA A 174 -1.93 -9.09 -2.07
N VAL A 175 -2.74 -8.08 -1.75
CA VAL A 175 -2.25 -6.92 -1.00
C VAL A 175 -1.99 -7.22 0.47
N SER A 176 -2.84 -7.99 1.16
CA SER A 176 -2.58 -8.42 2.55
C SER A 176 -1.33 -9.30 2.62
N ASN A 177 -1.24 -10.29 1.73
CA ASN A 177 -0.12 -11.22 1.72
C ASN A 177 1.16 -10.60 1.19
N GLY A 178 1.09 -9.80 0.13
CA GLY A 178 2.22 -9.03 -0.38
C GLY A 178 2.70 -7.97 0.61
N GLY A 179 1.78 -7.35 1.35
CA GLY A 179 2.11 -6.42 2.44
C GLY A 179 2.90 -7.11 3.54
N PHE A 180 2.46 -8.28 3.96
CA PHE A 180 3.17 -9.09 4.95
C PHE A 180 4.53 -9.60 4.42
N PHE A 181 4.60 -10.01 3.14
CA PHE A 181 5.85 -10.34 2.45
C PHE A 181 6.84 -9.17 2.45
N GLN A 182 6.41 -7.99 1.96
CA GLN A 182 7.28 -6.80 1.88
C GLN A 182 7.76 -6.36 3.26
N MET A 183 6.85 -6.36 4.26
CA MET A 183 7.19 -6.00 5.63
C MET A 183 8.22 -6.97 6.22
N SER A 184 8.05 -8.29 6.02
CA SER A 184 9.00 -9.31 6.44
C SER A 184 10.37 -9.11 5.80
N ALA A 185 10.42 -8.84 4.48
CA ALA A 185 11.66 -8.54 3.76
C ALA A 185 12.38 -7.30 4.31
N ARG A 186 11.65 -6.21 4.56
CA ARG A 186 12.20 -4.98 5.14
C ARG A 186 12.70 -5.19 6.57
N LEU A 187 11.97 -5.93 7.40
CA LEU A 187 12.39 -6.28 8.76
C LEU A 187 13.62 -7.19 8.76
N ALA A 188 13.73 -8.16 7.85
CA ALA A 188 14.96 -8.98 7.71
C ALA A 188 16.18 -8.08 7.49
N ARG A 189 16.07 -7.12 6.57
CA ARG A 189 17.15 -6.19 6.25
C ARG A 189 17.43 -5.19 7.39
N ALA A 190 16.39 -4.71 8.07
CA ALA A 190 16.49 -3.73 9.15
C ALA A 190 17.03 -4.30 10.45
N THR A 191 16.87 -5.61 10.70
CA THR A 191 17.21 -6.27 11.97
C THR A 191 18.28 -7.34 11.85
N ALA A 192 18.58 -7.80 10.63
CA ALA A 192 19.40 -9.00 10.35
C ALA A 192 18.88 -10.28 11.05
N ASN A 193 17.57 -10.38 11.25
CA ASN A 193 16.94 -11.53 11.88
C ASN A 193 16.37 -12.49 10.80
N GLU A 194 16.93 -13.69 10.75
CA GLU A 194 16.57 -14.75 9.80
C GLU A 194 15.10 -15.18 9.86
N THR A 195 14.42 -14.99 10.99
CA THR A 195 13.00 -15.31 11.10
C THR A 195 12.16 -14.52 10.09
N TYR A 196 12.49 -13.25 9.86
CA TYR A 196 11.79 -12.41 8.89
C TYR A 196 12.08 -12.84 7.44
N LEU A 197 13.32 -13.27 7.15
CA LEU A 197 13.67 -13.85 5.85
C LEU A 197 12.84 -15.10 5.57
N GLN A 198 12.83 -16.05 6.50
CA GLN A 198 12.06 -17.31 6.36
C GLN A 198 10.56 -17.06 6.13
N TRP A 199 9.99 -16.06 6.80
CA TRP A 199 8.60 -15.66 6.56
C TRP A 199 8.40 -15.03 5.19
N SER A 200 9.34 -14.21 4.71
CA SER A 200 9.29 -13.67 3.35
C SER A 200 9.27 -14.80 2.31
N GLU A 201 10.15 -15.77 2.46
CA GLU A 201 10.21 -16.95 1.57
C GLU A 201 8.91 -17.76 1.64
N LYS A 202 8.40 -18.05 2.85
CA LYS A 202 7.13 -18.76 3.06
C LYS A 202 5.96 -18.07 2.36
N VAL A 203 5.84 -16.75 2.50
CA VAL A 203 4.74 -15.99 1.88
C VAL A 203 4.87 -15.92 0.37
N TRP A 204 6.09 -15.73 -0.15
CA TRP A 204 6.35 -15.76 -1.59
C TRP A 204 5.96 -17.10 -2.20
N ASP A 205 6.48 -18.20 -1.64
CA ASP A 205 6.23 -19.56 -2.15
C ASP A 205 4.74 -19.89 -2.10
N TRP A 206 4.06 -19.52 -1.02
CA TRP A 206 2.60 -19.66 -0.91
C TRP A 206 1.88 -18.88 -2.01
N SER A 207 2.26 -17.62 -2.26
CA SER A 207 1.64 -16.76 -3.28
C SER A 207 1.78 -17.34 -4.69
N GLN A 208 2.95 -17.90 -5.01
CA GLN A 208 3.15 -18.61 -6.28
C GLN A 208 2.34 -19.92 -6.34
N ASN A 209 2.33 -20.71 -5.27
CA ASN A 209 1.69 -22.02 -5.24
C ASN A 209 0.17 -21.95 -5.44
N ILE A 210 -0.49 -20.90 -4.95
CA ILE A 210 -1.95 -20.70 -5.16
C ILE A 210 -2.26 -19.90 -6.44
N GLY A 211 -1.24 -19.45 -7.17
CA GLY A 211 -1.39 -18.70 -8.43
C GLY A 211 -1.73 -17.22 -8.26
N LEU A 212 -1.45 -16.60 -7.09
CA LEU A 212 -1.49 -15.14 -6.96
C LEU A 212 -0.38 -14.48 -7.76
N ILE A 213 0.76 -15.15 -7.89
CA ILE A 213 1.85 -14.74 -8.78
C ILE A 213 1.99 -15.83 -9.82
N ASP A 214 1.77 -15.52 -11.09
CA ASP A 214 1.92 -16.46 -12.19
C ASP A 214 3.39 -16.59 -12.63
N GLN A 215 3.62 -17.45 -13.63
CA GLN A 215 4.97 -17.69 -14.17
C GLN A 215 5.53 -16.51 -14.98
N ASP A 216 4.70 -15.55 -15.37
CA ASP A 216 5.08 -14.31 -16.03
C ASP A 216 5.19 -13.15 -15.03
N PHE A 217 5.11 -13.44 -13.73
CA PHE A 217 5.17 -12.50 -12.62
C PHE A 217 4.04 -11.47 -12.58
N ASN A 218 2.88 -11.75 -13.18
CA ASN A 218 1.69 -10.97 -12.95
C ASN A 218 1.16 -11.27 -11.54
N VAL A 219 0.78 -10.21 -10.81
CA VAL A 219 0.19 -10.33 -9.48
C VAL A 219 -1.32 -10.15 -9.60
N PHE A 220 -2.08 -11.19 -9.32
CA PHE A 220 -3.53 -11.21 -9.35
C PHE A 220 -4.14 -10.82 -8.00
N ASP A 221 -5.41 -10.43 -8.01
CA ASP A 221 -6.07 -9.81 -6.87
C ASP A 221 -6.19 -10.73 -5.64
N GLY A 222 -6.67 -11.94 -5.80
CA GLY A 222 -6.85 -12.87 -4.68
C GLY A 222 -7.60 -14.13 -5.05
N ALA A 223 -7.90 -14.94 -4.03
CA ALA A 223 -8.65 -16.18 -4.18
C ALA A 223 -9.55 -16.44 -2.94
N SER A 224 -10.67 -17.13 -3.15
CA SER A 224 -11.58 -17.47 -2.05
C SER A 224 -11.07 -18.67 -1.24
N SER A 225 -10.97 -18.50 0.08
CA SER A 225 -10.60 -19.57 1.00
C SER A 225 -11.68 -20.65 1.10
N SER A 226 -12.95 -20.29 0.89
CA SER A 226 -14.06 -21.26 0.84
C SER A 226 -13.96 -22.21 -0.37
N GLN A 227 -13.15 -21.88 -1.38
CA GLN A 227 -12.84 -22.71 -2.52
C GLN A 227 -11.41 -23.27 -2.48
N GLU A 228 -10.77 -23.27 -1.33
CA GLU A 228 -9.37 -23.69 -1.17
C GLU A 228 -8.42 -22.99 -2.15
N CYS A 229 -8.68 -21.72 -2.45
CA CYS A 229 -7.93 -20.88 -3.37
C CYS A 229 -7.69 -21.50 -4.77
N ARG A 230 -8.54 -22.40 -5.23
CA ARG A 230 -8.35 -23.12 -6.52
C ARG A 230 -8.50 -22.23 -7.74
N ASN A 231 -9.23 -21.11 -7.59
CA ASN A 231 -9.52 -20.18 -8.66
C ASN A 231 -9.11 -18.79 -8.23
N THR A 232 -8.04 -18.29 -8.81
CA THR A 232 -7.57 -16.93 -8.58
C THR A 232 -8.39 -15.93 -9.38
N ASN A 233 -8.79 -14.84 -8.77
CA ASN A 233 -9.40 -13.70 -9.44
C ASN A 233 -8.35 -13.03 -10.34
N PRO A 234 -8.53 -13.02 -11.68
CA PRO A 234 -7.52 -12.55 -12.63
C PRO A 234 -7.39 -11.03 -12.71
N LEU A 235 -8.17 -10.27 -11.92
CA LEU A 235 -7.94 -8.84 -11.82
C LEU A 235 -6.53 -8.59 -11.29
N SER A 236 -5.89 -7.56 -11.79
CA SER A 236 -4.57 -7.15 -11.32
C SER A 236 -4.51 -5.63 -11.19
N PHE A 237 -3.82 -5.17 -10.17
CA PHE A 237 -3.73 -3.77 -9.80
C PHE A 237 -2.28 -3.34 -9.63
N SER A 238 -1.98 -2.11 -10.01
CA SER A 238 -0.61 -1.57 -9.99
C SER A 238 0.04 -1.62 -8.61
N TYR A 239 -0.72 -1.40 -7.53
CA TYR A 239 -0.18 -1.37 -6.17
C TYR A 239 0.32 -2.73 -5.69
N SER A 240 -0.41 -3.82 -5.97
CA SER A 240 0.01 -5.17 -5.58
C SER A 240 1.29 -5.58 -6.30
N GLN A 241 1.41 -5.25 -7.59
CA GLN A 241 2.63 -5.48 -8.37
C GLN A 241 3.84 -4.76 -7.75
N GLY A 242 3.66 -3.48 -7.36
CA GLY A 242 4.70 -2.69 -6.72
C GLY A 242 5.11 -3.23 -5.34
N ILE A 243 4.15 -3.69 -4.54
CA ILE A 243 4.39 -4.26 -3.21
C ILE A 243 5.30 -5.48 -3.29
N TYR A 244 4.98 -6.46 -4.15
CA TYR A 244 5.82 -7.65 -4.32
C TYR A 244 7.18 -7.32 -4.93
N MET A 245 7.23 -6.42 -5.91
CA MET A 245 8.47 -6.02 -6.56
C MET A 245 9.46 -5.40 -5.57
N TYR A 246 9.02 -4.48 -4.72
CA TYR A 246 9.90 -3.87 -3.73
C TYR A 246 10.35 -4.87 -2.68
N GLY A 247 9.48 -5.74 -2.17
CA GLY A 247 9.86 -6.81 -1.25
C GLY A 247 10.93 -7.74 -1.83
N ALA A 248 10.80 -8.14 -3.09
CA ALA A 248 11.80 -8.97 -3.78
C ALA A 248 13.15 -8.24 -3.94
N ALA A 249 13.13 -6.95 -4.28
CA ALA A 249 14.34 -6.13 -4.39
C ALA A 249 15.05 -5.93 -3.03
N VAL A 250 14.28 -5.80 -1.94
CA VAL A 250 14.84 -5.75 -0.58
C VAL A 250 15.55 -7.04 -0.23
N LEU A 251 14.98 -8.20 -0.58
CA LEU A 251 15.62 -9.51 -0.36
C LEU A 251 16.86 -9.69 -1.24
N PHE A 252 16.83 -9.26 -2.51
CA PHE A 252 18.04 -9.20 -3.33
C PHE A 252 19.17 -8.42 -2.64
N ASN A 253 18.85 -7.24 -2.10
CA ASN A 253 19.84 -6.42 -1.39
C ASN A 253 20.32 -7.08 -0.09
N TYR A 254 19.41 -7.66 0.69
CA TYR A 254 19.69 -8.31 1.97
C TYR A 254 20.59 -9.55 1.80
N THR A 255 20.31 -10.36 0.76
CA THR A 255 21.08 -11.59 0.45
C THR A 255 22.36 -11.34 -0.34
N ASN A 256 22.76 -10.08 -0.52
CA ASN A 256 23.94 -9.66 -1.27
C ASN A 256 23.95 -10.13 -2.72
N GLY A 257 22.80 -10.11 -3.38
CA GLY A 257 22.68 -10.35 -4.82
C GLY A 257 22.29 -11.77 -5.20
N ASP A 258 21.49 -12.46 -4.37
CA ASP A 258 20.94 -13.78 -4.72
C ASP A 258 20.20 -13.76 -6.07
N GLU A 259 20.53 -14.68 -6.96
CA GLU A 259 20.01 -14.74 -8.32
C GLU A 259 18.49 -14.97 -8.36
N THR A 260 17.95 -15.75 -7.44
CA THR A 260 16.50 -16.01 -7.35
C THR A 260 15.72 -14.70 -7.10
N TRP A 261 16.22 -13.86 -6.19
CA TRP A 261 15.59 -12.58 -5.90
C TRP A 261 15.84 -11.55 -7.01
N ALA A 262 16.98 -11.65 -7.73
CA ALA A 262 17.21 -10.86 -8.93
C ALA A 262 16.20 -11.20 -10.04
N ASP A 263 15.97 -12.47 -10.32
CA ASP A 263 15.02 -12.93 -11.33
C ASP A 263 13.58 -12.55 -10.96
N ARG A 264 13.18 -12.75 -9.70
CA ARG A 264 11.85 -12.35 -9.17
C ARG A 264 11.64 -10.84 -9.33
N THR A 265 12.62 -10.02 -8.97
CA THR A 265 12.54 -8.56 -9.11
C THR A 265 12.43 -8.13 -10.58
N ASN A 266 13.27 -8.68 -11.46
CA ASN A 266 13.24 -8.38 -12.89
C ASN A 266 11.93 -8.83 -13.55
N GLY A 267 11.41 -10.01 -13.18
CA GLY A 267 10.14 -10.52 -13.67
C GLY A 267 8.98 -9.60 -13.28
N LEU A 268 8.91 -9.22 -12.00
CA LEU A 268 7.88 -8.29 -11.50
C LEU A 268 7.99 -6.89 -12.16
N LEU A 269 9.21 -6.39 -12.39
CA LEU A 269 9.43 -5.14 -13.12
C LEU A 269 8.98 -5.25 -14.58
N GLN A 270 9.25 -6.38 -15.24
CA GLN A 270 8.80 -6.60 -16.61
C GLN A 270 7.27 -6.68 -16.68
N ALA A 271 6.62 -7.41 -15.79
CA ALA A 271 5.16 -7.52 -15.71
C ALA A 271 4.50 -6.17 -15.41
N SER A 272 5.17 -5.30 -14.63
CA SER A 272 4.65 -3.96 -14.31
C SER A 272 4.46 -3.07 -15.54
N ARG A 273 5.04 -3.41 -16.69
CA ARG A 273 4.84 -2.66 -17.95
C ARG A 273 3.38 -2.65 -18.41
N SER A 274 2.55 -3.59 -17.99
CA SER A 274 1.10 -3.60 -18.24
C SER A 274 0.37 -2.39 -17.64
N TYR A 275 0.97 -1.72 -16.64
CA TYR A 275 0.45 -0.50 -16.02
C TYR A 275 0.96 0.80 -16.69
N PHE A 276 1.60 0.66 -17.84
CA PHE A 276 2.04 1.80 -18.64
C PHE A 276 1.32 1.82 -19.97
N SER A 277 0.78 2.97 -20.34
CA SER A 277 -0.12 3.16 -21.46
C SER A 277 0.46 2.66 -22.79
N PRO A 278 -0.26 1.79 -23.52
CA PRO A 278 0.12 1.38 -24.85
C PRO A 278 -0.33 2.37 -25.94
N LEU A 279 -0.97 3.49 -25.57
CA LEU A 279 -1.54 4.44 -26.53
C LEU A 279 -0.42 5.13 -27.32
N PRO A 280 -0.50 5.17 -28.67
CA PRO A 280 0.57 5.72 -29.51
C PRO A 280 0.90 7.19 -29.26
N ASN A 281 -0.08 7.98 -28.80
CA ASN A 281 0.07 9.40 -28.49
C ASN A 281 0.45 9.67 -27.02
N ALA A 282 0.52 8.64 -26.20
CA ALA A 282 0.83 8.73 -24.76
C ALA A 282 1.55 7.45 -24.27
N PRO A 283 2.66 7.03 -24.91
CA PRO A 283 3.35 5.81 -24.56
C PRO A 283 4.06 5.96 -23.20
N ASN A 284 4.19 4.86 -22.48
CA ASN A 284 4.94 4.76 -21.22
C ASN A 284 4.42 5.70 -20.10
N ILE A 285 3.17 6.15 -20.18
CA ILE A 285 2.52 6.91 -19.11
C ILE A 285 1.77 5.95 -18.20
N MET A 286 2.03 6.01 -16.91
CA MET A 286 1.39 5.14 -15.94
C MET A 286 -0.12 5.36 -15.88
N TYR A 287 -0.87 4.27 -15.82
CA TYR A 287 -2.33 4.27 -15.68
C TYR A 287 -2.79 3.01 -14.93
N GLU A 288 -3.92 3.09 -14.26
CA GLU A 288 -4.53 1.90 -13.67
C GLU A 288 -5.38 1.19 -14.73
N HIS A 289 -4.82 0.14 -15.32
CA HIS A 289 -5.40 -0.53 -16.48
C HIS A 289 -6.76 -1.16 -16.17
N ALA A 290 -6.97 -1.57 -14.92
CA ALA A 290 -8.21 -2.24 -14.51
C ALA A 290 -9.45 -1.33 -14.62
N CYS A 291 -9.29 0.00 -14.55
CA CYS A 291 -10.44 0.88 -14.40
C CYS A 291 -10.37 2.22 -15.14
N GLU A 292 -9.17 2.76 -15.47
CA GLU A 292 -9.11 4.13 -16.02
C GLU A 292 -9.73 4.26 -17.43
N LEU A 293 -9.51 3.27 -18.31
CA LEU A 293 -10.06 3.32 -19.66
C LEU A 293 -11.58 3.15 -19.68
N SER A 294 -12.14 2.42 -18.72
CA SER A 294 -13.59 2.19 -18.57
C SER A 294 -14.30 3.23 -17.70
N ASN A 295 -13.57 4.14 -17.06
CA ASN A 295 -14.09 5.11 -16.07
C ASN A 295 -14.77 4.46 -14.85
N THR A 296 -14.28 3.32 -14.40
CA THR A 296 -14.85 2.55 -13.28
C THR A 296 -14.02 2.59 -12.01
N CYS A 297 -12.97 3.42 -11.95
CA CYS A 297 -12.14 3.54 -10.76
C CYS A 297 -12.93 4.06 -9.56
N ASN A 298 -12.95 3.29 -8.48
CA ASN A 298 -13.46 3.72 -7.18
C ASN A 298 -12.44 4.61 -6.44
N THR A 299 -12.72 4.96 -5.19
CA THR A 299 -11.84 5.81 -4.37
C THR A 299 -10.46 5.20 -4.19
N ASP A 300 -10.37 3.89 -3.94
CA ASP A 300 -9.10 3.18 -3.72
C ASP A 300 -8.23 3.17 -4.99
N MET A 301 -8.81 2.71 -6.10
CA MET A 301 -8.12 2.55 -7.39
C MET A 301 -7.52 3.86 -7.92
N LYS A 302 -8.04 5.01 -7.49
CA LYS A 302 -7.51 6.33 -7.85
C LYS A 302 -6.14 6.62 -7.23
N SER A 303 -5.74 5.85 -6.23
CA SER A 303 -4.45 6.01 -5.54
C SER A 303 -3.39 4.96 -5.93
N PHE A 304 -3.80 3.83 -6.53
CA PHE A 304 -2.94 2.65 -6.67
C PHE A 304 -1.62 2.89 -7.43
N LYS A 305 -1.66 3.64 -8.52
CA LYS A 305 -0.45 3.89 -9.32
C LYS A 305 0.60 4.75 -8.60
N GLY A 306 0.20 5.52 -7.57
CA GLY A 306 1.15 6.22 -6.71
C GLY A 306 2.06 5.25 -5.96
N TYR A 307 1.48 4.18 -5.42
CA TYR A 307 2.23 3.15 -4.71
C TYR A 307 3.16 2.37 -5.64
N LEU A 308 2.74 2.10 -6.89
CA LEU A 308 3.65 1.55 -7.89
C LEU A 308 4.84 2.48 -8.13
N SER A 309 4.62 3.79 -8.25
CA SER A 309 5.70 4.78 -8.43
C SER A 309 6.70 4.76 -7.27
N ARG A 310 6.20 4.79 -6.02
CA ARG A 310 7.02 4.69 -4.80
C ARG A 310 7.87 3.44 -4.81
N PHE A 311 7.23 2.29 -4.99
CA PHE A 311 7.91 1.00 -4.88
C PHE A 311 8.84 0.72 -6.06
N MET A 312 8.56 1.23 -7.26
CA MET A 312 9.53 1.20 -8.38
C MET A 312 10.79 1.99 -8.05
N ALA A 313 10.66 3.21 -7.54
CA ALA A 313 11.80 4.02 -7.15
C ALA A 313 12.62 3.35 -6.03
N ALA A 314 11.95 2.84 -5.01
CA ALA A 314 12.60 2.10 -3.92
C ALA A 314 13.27 0.81 -4.42
N THR A 315 12.68 0.10 -5.39
CA THR A 315 13.30 -1.05 -6.06
C THR A 315 14.62 -0.69 -6.72
N ALA A 316 14.68 0.45 -7.42
CA ALA A 316 15.91 0.90 -8.06
C ALA A 316 17.04 1.22 -7.07
N LEU A 317 16.71 1.63 -5.85
CA LEU A 317 17.68 1.82 -4.77
C LEU A 317 18.20 0.49 -4.20
N MET A 318 17.35 -0.54 -4.13
CA MET A 318 17.73 -1.86 -3.64
C MET A 318 18.48 -2.70 -4.68
N MET A 319 18.10 -2.58 -5.94
CA MET A 319 18.67 -3.31 -7.09
C MET A 319 19.04 -2.33 -8.21
N PRO A 320 20.22 -1.69 -8.16
CA PRO A 320 20.62 -0.62 -9.09
C PRO A 320 20.63 -1.01 -10.58
N SER A 321 20.70 -2.31 -10.90
CA SER A 321 20.58 -2.78 -12.28
C SER A 321 19.22 -2.46 -12.91
N THR A 322 18.18 -2.24 -12.11
CA THR A 322 16.82 -1.87 -12.59
C THR A 322 16.68 -0.36 -12.85
N LEU A 323 17.61 0.47 -12.37
CA LEU A 323 17.51 1.94 -12.38
C LEU A 323 17.21 2.52 -13.76
N HIS A 324 17.83 2.01 -14.80
CA HIS A 324 17.63 2.54 -16.17
C HIS A 324 16.16 2.40 -16.60
N ASN A 325 15.61 1.21 -16.47
CA ASN A 325 14.22 0.91 -16.87
C ASN A 325 13.19 1.67 -16.00
N VAL A 326 13.42 1.70 -14.70
CA VAL A 326 12.54 2.41 -13.74
C VAL A 326 12.55 3.92 -14.05
N ARG A 327 13.74 4.49 -14.24
CA ARG A 327 13.90 5.94 -14.54
C ARG A 327 13.16 6.33 -15.82
N GLU A 328 13.26 5.55 -16.88
CA GLU A 328 12.56 5.82 -18.14
C GLU A 328 11.04 5.90 -17.93
N LEU A 329 10.46 4.92 -17.29
CA LEU A 329 9.02 4.82 -17.04
C LEU A 329 8.51 5.93 -16.11
N LEU A 330 9.21 6.17 -15.00
CA LEU A 330 8.78 7.18 -14.02
C LEU A 330 8.95 8.61 -14.55
N ARG A 331 9.98 8.91 -15.35
CA ARG A 331 10.17 10.24 -15.94
C ARG A 331 9.04 10.60 -16.90
N ALA A 332 8.63 9.68 -17.77
CA ALA A 332 7.50 9.90 -18.67
C ALA A 332 6.20 10.14 -17.89
N SER A 333 5.97 9.34 -16.86
CA SER A 333 4.80 9.43 -15.99
C SER A 333 4.78 10.72 -15.15
N ALA A 334 5.93 11.18 -14.63
CA ALA A 334 6.02 12.41 -13.84
C ALA A 334 5.70 13.66 -14.68
N VAL A 335 6.18 13.73 -15.93
CA VAL A 335 5.81 14.83 -16.86
C VAL A 335 4.29 14.82 -17.10
N ALA A 336 3.72 13.66 -17.30
CA ALA A 336 2.27 13.53 -17.55
C ALA A 336 1.44 13.85 -16.31
N ALA A 337 1.88 13.42 -15.13
CA ALA A 337 1.26 13.76 -13.84
C ALA A 337 1.30 15.26 -13.59
N GLY A 338 2.45 15.91 -13.81
CA GLY A 338 2.57 17.37 -13.71
C GLY A 338 1.58 18.10 -14.61
N LYS A 339 1.42 17.68 -15.86
CA LYS A 339 0.41 18.24 -16.79
C LYS A 339 -1.01 17.99 -16.31
N ALA A 340 -1.30 16.82 -15.75
CA ALA A 340 -2.62 16.49 -15.19
C ALA A 340 -2.96 17.32 -13.94
N CYS A 341 -1.97 17.90 -13.27
CA CYS A 341 -2.15 18.80 -12.12
C CYS A 341 -2.27 20.28 -12.57
N SER A 342 -3.19 20.56 -13.49
CA SER A 342 -3.45 21.89 -14.02
C SER A 342 -4.89 22.38 -13.75
N GLY A 343 -5.63 21.71 -12.89
CA GLY A 343 -6.98 22.10 -12.48
C GLY A 343 -7.00 23.13 -11.35
N GLY A 344 -8.17 23.73 -11.12
CA GLY A 344 -8.38 24.75 -10.09
C GLY A 344 -7.70 26.12 -10.39
N ASP A 345 -8.02 27.11 -9.58
CA ASP A 345 -7.55 28.50 -9.79
C ASP A 345 -6.02 28.64 -9.68
N GLY A 346 -5.37 27.78 -8.90
CA GLY A 346 -3.91 27.77 -8.72
C GLY A 346 -3.17 26.82 -9.65
N SER A 347 -3.85 26.13 -10.57
CA SER A 347 -3.27 25.06 -11.40
C SER A 347 -2.52 23.99 -10.58
N THR A 348 -3.10 23.60 -9.43
CA THR A 348 -2.51 22.64 -8.47
C THR A 348 -3.39 21.43 -8.23
N VAL A 349 -4.62 21.43 -8.75
CA VAL A 349 -5.56 20.31 -8.61
C VAL A 349 -5.24 19.25 -9.65
N CYS A 350 -4.98 18.03 -9.18
CA CYS A 350 -4.57 16.91 -10.01
C CYS A 350 -5.74 16.07 -10.50
N GLY A 351 -5.67 15.68 -11.77
CA GLY A 351 -6.57 14.72 -12.40
C GLY A 351 -6.04 13.29 -12.35
N GLN A 352 -6.88 12.33 -12.73
CA GLN A 352 -6.56 10.91 -12.68
C GLN A 352 -5.83 10.41 -13.93
N LYS A 353 -6.34 10.76 -15.13
CA LYS A 353 -5.91 10.17 -16.41
C LYS A 353 -4.77 10.96 -17.02
N TRP A 354 -3.56 10.61 -16.69
CA TRP A 354 -2.38 11.35 -17.14
C TRP A 354 -2.14 11.28 -18.66
N TYR A 355 -2.58 10.20 -19.31
CA TYR A 355 -2.45 10.00 -20.76
C TYR A 355 -3.35 10.93 -21.60
N VAL A 356 -4.23 11.70 -21.01
CA VAL A 356 -5.02 12.73 -21.72
C VAL A 356 -4.26 14.04 -21.93
N GLY A 357 -3.11 14.20 -21.25
CA GLY A 357 -2.20 15.33 -21.47
C GLY A 357 -2.56 16.63 -20.75
N GLY A 358 -3.49 16.60 -19.80
CA GLY A 358 -3.94 17.73 -18.99
C GLY A 358 -4.90 17.27 -17.88
N TYR A 359 -5.52 18.24 -17.19
CA TYR A 359 -6.52 17.96 -16.17
C TYR A 359 -7.79 17.35 -16.77
N ASP A 360 -8.21 16.19 -16.27
CA ASP A 360 -9.35 15.42 -16.78
C ASP A 360 -10.68 15.71 -16.06
N GLY A 361 -10.69 16.67 -15.11
CA GLY A 361 -11.91 17.01 -14.35
C GLY A 361 -12.23 16.07 -13.20
N ASN A 362 -11.34 15.12 -12.85
CA ASN A 362 -11.58 14.13 -11.79
C ASN A 362 -10.59 14.31 -10.62
N PRO A 363 -10.82 15.26 -9.71
CA PRO A 363 -9.93 15.55 -8.59
C PRO A 363 -10.16 14.61 -7.40
N GLY A 364 -9.17 14.57 -6.51
CA GLY A 364 -9.28 13.89 -5.22
C GLY A 364 -7.93 13.72 -4.53
N LEU A 365 -7.96 13.28 -3.27
CA LEU A 365 -6.75 12.98 -2.50
C LEU A 365 -5.88 11.95 -3.23
N GLY A 366 -6.48 10.84 -3.71
CA GLY A 366 -5.76 9.79 -4.40
C GLY A 366 -4.99 10.30 -5.61
N GLN A 367 -5.60 11.18 -6.41
CA GLN A 367 -4.99 11.79 -7.59
C GLN A 367 -3.83 12.73 -7.21
N SER A 368 -4.02 13.55 -6.17
CA SER A 368 -2.97 14.48 -5.69
C SER A 368 -1.77 13.73 -5.10
N MET A 369 -2.03 12.76 -4.22
CA MET A 369 -1.01 11.90 -3.62
C MET A 369 -0.24 11.12 -4.71
N THR A 370 -0.94 10.54 -5.68
CA THR A 370 -0.35 9.77 -6.77
C THR A 370 0.60 10.63 -7.62
N ALA A 371 0.23 11.88 -7.89
CA ALA A 371 1.08 12.82 -8.60
C ALA A 371 2.32 13.19 -7.77
N LEU A 372 2.15 13.46 -6.46
CA LEU A 372 3.24 13.70 -5.52
C LEU A 372 4.24 12.54 -5.52
N GLU A 373 3.75 11.32 -5.30
CA GLU A 373 4.56 10.10 -5.29
C GLU A 373 5.40 9.92 -6.56
N THR A 374 4.78 10.17 -7.72
CA THR A 374 5.45 9.96 -9.00
C THR A 374 6.48 11.06 -9.30
N VAL A 375 6.23 12.30 -8.90
CA VAL A 375 7.18 13.40 -9.12
C VAL A 375 8.36 13.31 -8.16
N GLN A 376 8.10 13.12 -6.85
CA GLN A 376 9.18 13.01 -5.86
C GLN A 376 10.03 11.75 -6.02
N ALA A 377 9.48 10.67 -6.59
CA ALA A 377 10.23 9.46 -6.93
C ALA A 377 11.45 9.74 -7.83
N LEU A 378 11.43 10.81 -8.62
CA LEU A 378 12.58 11.21 -9.42
C LEU A 378 13.78 11.65 -8.58
N LEU A 379 13.56 12.14 -7.36
CA LEU A 379 14.63 12.51 -6.42
C LEU A 379 15.26 11.28 -5.77
N ALA A 380 14.52 10.17 -5.69
CA ALA A 380 15.03 8.93 -5.11
C ALA A 380 16.23 8.37 -5.87
N PHE A 381 16.33 8.60 -7.19
CA PHE A 381 17.40 8.02 -8.01
C PHE A 381 18.83 8.47 -7.64
N ASP A 382 18.94 9.58 -6.94
CA ASP A 382 20.23 10.13 -6.46
C ASP A 382 20.30 10.08 -4.91
N ALA A 383 19.29 9.48 -4.25
CA ALA A 383 19.25 9.35 -2.81
C ALA A 383 20.03 8.12 -2.30
N GLN A 384 20.34 8.13 -1.01
CA GLN A 384 20.88 6.94 -0.34
C GLN A 384 19.75 5.90 -0.18
N PRO A 385 20.08 4.60 -0.30
CA PRO A 385 19.15 3.54 0.04
C PRO A 385 18.66 3.68 1.49
N PRO A 386 17.44 3.17 1.80
CA PRO A 386 16.98 3.06 3.18
C PRO A 386 18.02 2.43 4.10
N PHE A 387 18.12 2.90 5.33
CA PHE A 387 19.07 2.36 6.33
C PHE A 387 18.78 0.90 6.64
N LYS A 388 19.82 0.13 6.93
CA LYS A 388 19.75 -1.29 7.27
C LYS A 388 20.21 -1.55 8.72
N TYR A 389 20.26 -2.80 9.12
CA TYR A 389 20.79 -3.22 10.42
C TYR A 389 22.14 -2.56 10.72
N GLY A 390 22.25 -1.99 11.91
CA GLY A 390 23.43 -1.23 12.37
C GLY A 390 23.47 0.23 11.91
N GLU A 391 22.64 0.65 10.96
CA GLU A 391 22.53 2.03 10.46
C GLU A 391 21.28 2.75 10.99
N ILE A 392 20.23 1.99 11.31
CA ILE A 392 18.99 2.53 11.90
C ILE A 392 19.28 3.06 13.30
N LYS A 393 18.90 4.31 13.55
CA LYS A 393 19.15 5.03 14.80
C LYS A 393 17.84 5.54 15.38
N HIS A 394 17.79 5.59 16.70
CA HIS A 394 16.75 6.33 17.41
C HIS A 394 17.17 7.81 17.44
N VAL A 395 16.58 8.62 16.54
CA VAL A 395 16.89 10.05 16.43
C VAL A 395 15.87 10.82 17.23
N LYS A 396 16.33 11.63 18.21
CA LYS A 396 15.45 12.50 19.00
C LYS A 396 14.98 13.71 18.18
N SER A 397 13.77 14.17 18.42
CA SER A 397 13.25 15.42 17.83
C SER A 397 14.19 16.60 18.15
N ARG A 398 14.36 17.51 17.17
CA ARG A 398 15.32 18.62 17.25
C ARG A 398 15.00 19.65 18.35
N ASP A 399 13.75 19.81 18.75
CA ASP A 399 13.32 20.95 19.58
C ASP A 399 12.94 20.62 21.02
N GLY A 400 12.94 19.36 21.47
CA GLY A 400 12.59 19.00 22.86
C GLY A 400 11.18 19.48 23.32
N THR A 401 10.43 20.13 22.46
CA THR A 401 9.05 20.52 22.69
C THR A 401 8.15 19.39 22.23
N SER A 402 7.77 18.55 23.17
CA SER A 402 6.68 17.60 22.96
C SER A 402 5.43 18.39 22.61
N PRO A 403 4.75 18.13 21.46
CA PRO A 403 3.40 18.65 21.30
C PRO A 403 2.56 18.18 22.48
N ASP A 404 1.75 19.04 23.06
CA ASP A 404 0.77 18.66 24.08
C ASP A 404 -0.25 17.69 23.48
N TYR A 405 0.05 16.40 23.58
CA TYR A 405 -0.93 15.36 23.25
C TYR A 405 -1.99 15.35 24.36
N PRO A 406 -3.29 15.32 24.03
CA PRO A 406 -4.31 15.04 25.03
C PRO A 406 -4.03 13.66 25.61
N THR A 407 -3.41 13.62 26.77
CA THR A 407 -3.19 12.39 27.55
C THR A 407 -4.52 11.91 28.10
N THR A 408 -5.30 11.22 27.30
CA THR A 408 -6.22 10.24 27.84
C THR A 408 -5.41 8.98 28.10
N THR A 409 -4.72 8.96 29.21
CA THR A 409 -4.09 7.77 29.74
C THR A 409 -5.20 6.79 30.17
N PRO A 410 -5.40 5.64 29.50
CA PRO A 410 -5.99 4.54 30.18
C PRO A 410 -4.94 4.06 31.18
N SER A 411 -5.28 4.11 32.47
CA SER A 411 -4.48 3.48 33.52
C SER A 411 -4.49 1.98 33.29
N ALA A 412 -3.57 1.48 32.47
CA ALA A 412 -3.35 0.07 32.26
C ALA A 412 -2.22 -0.36 33.18
N THR A 413 -2.58 -0.98 34.29
CA THR A 413 -1.69 -1.88 35.04
C THR A 413 -1.21 -2.96 34.07
N ILE A 414 0.09 -2.94 33.77
CA ILE A 414 0.78 -3.96 32.96
C ILE A 414 0.66 -5.30 33.69
N PRO A 415 0.03 -6.33 33.10
CA PRO A 415 0.13 -7.67 33.68
C PRO A 415 1.56 -8.22 33.47
N PRO A 416 2.07 -9.03 34.42
CA PRO A 416 3.44 -9.53 34.33
C PRO A 416 3.59 -10.46 33.12
N SER A 417 4.76 -10.33 32.48
CA SER A 417 5.30 -11.11 31.37
C SER A 417 4.81 -12.56 31.35
N LEU A 418 4.08 -12.94 30.30
CA LEU A 418 3.78 -14.34 29.99
C LEU A 418 5.05 -15.00 29.46
N THR A 419 5.69 -15.78 30.31
CA THR A 419 6.71 -16.77 29.93
C THR A 419 6.01 -17.88 29.14
N ILE A 420 6.46 -18.12 27.92
CA ILE A 420 6.02 -19.23 27.06
C ILE A 420 6.47 -20.55 27.73
N PRO A 421 5.56 -21.49 28.05
CA PRO A 421 5.97 -22.80 28.52
C PRO A 421 6.45 -23.69 27.35
N PRO A 422 7.38 -24.62 27.60
CA PRO A 422 7.87 -25.55 26.59
C PRO A 422 6.79 -26.57 26.18
N SER A 423 6.86 -26.97 24.93
CA SER A 423 6.08 -27.94 24.16
C SER A 423 5.28 -28.98 25.00
N VAL A 424 3.97 -28.95 24.87
CA VAL A 424 3.11 -30.05 25.36
C VAL A 424 2.76 -30.94 24.17
N THR A 425 3.20 -32.19 24.24
CA THR A 425 2.81 -33.30 23.39
C THR A 425 1.32 -33.63 23.58
N LEU A 426 0.57 -33.64 22.47
CA LEU A 426 -0.84 -34.04 22.43
C LEU A 426 -1.01 -35.56 22.60
N PRO A 427 -1.96 -36.05 23.43
CA PRO A 427 -2.43 -37.42 23.36
C PRO A 427 -3.62 -37.57 22.41
N SER A 428 -3.62 -38.73 21.72
CA SER A 428 -4.63 -39.17 20.74
C SER A 428 -6.02 -39.43 21.35
N SER A 429 -7.02 -39.06 20.55
CA SER A 429 -8.38 -39.56 20.38
C SER A 429 -9.21 -39.96 21.63
N THR A 430 -10.39 -39.33 21.77
CA THR A 430 -11.63 -40.04 22.20
C THR A 430 -12.89 -39.38 21.60
N THR A 431 -13.77 -40.22 21.20
CA THR A 431 -15.07 -40.18 20.56
C THR A 431 -16.09 -39.16 21.09
N LEU A 432 -16.84 -38.56 20.14
CA LEU A 432 -18.04 -37.71 20.31
C LEU A 432 -19.28 -38.51 20.68
N PRO A 433 -20.21 -37.98 21.51
CA PRO A 433 -21.60 -38.39 21.56
C PRO A 433 -22.53 -37.39 20.83
N PRO A 434 -23.80 -37.79 20.52
CA PRO A 434 -24.59 -37.20 19.44
C PRO A 434 -25.49 -36.02 19.85
N SER A 435 -25.88 -35.31 18.80
CA SER A 435 -26.86 -34.21 18.62
C SER A 435 -27.98 -34.07 19.67
N ALA A 436 -28.21 -32.81 20.07
CA ALA A 436 -29.49 -32.34 20.59
C ALA A 436 -30.00 -31.15 19.75
N THR A 437 -31.19 -31.33 19.25
CA THR A 437 -32.02 -30.34 18.50
C THR A 437 -32.51 -29.23 19.43
N VAL A 438 -32.43 -27.96 18.99
CA VAL A 438 -33.04 -26.79 19.67
C VAL A 438 -33.99 -26.06 18.69
N PRO A 439 -35.15 -25.57 19.13
CA PRO A 439 -36.21 -25.06 18.24
C PRO A 439 -36.04 -23.61 17.81
N GLN A 440 -36.55 -23.32 16.63
CA GLN A 440 -36.69 -21.97 16.05
C GLN A 440 -37.61 -21.08 16.88
N THR A 441 -37.16 -19.89 17.23
CA THR A 441 -37.98 -18.74 17.60
C THR A 441 -37.78 -17.57 16.64
N THR A 442 -38.86 -17.14 16.06
CA THR A 442 -39.01 -15.96 15.20
C THR A 442 -38.87 -14.67 15.99
N LEU A 443 -38.07 -13.71 15.52
CA LEU A 443 -38.01 -12.33 16.03
C LEU A 443 -38.24 -11.31 14.90
N PRO A 444 -38.84 -10.16 15.21
CA PRO A 444 -39.37 -9.24 14.20
C PRO A 444 -38.31 -8.27 13.63
N SER A 445 -38.59 -7.83 12.40
CA SER A 445 -37.82 -6.87 11.60
C SER A 445 -37.61 -5.53 12.32
N THR A 446 -36.38 -5.07 12.36
CA THR A 446 -36.05 -3.67 12.67
C THR A 446 -35.19 -3.07 11.55
N THR A 447 -35.48 -1.86 11.25
CA THR A 447 -35.06 -0.92 10.22
C THR A 447 -33.53 -0.85 10.00
N THR A 448 -33.13 -0.98 8.75
CA THR A 448 -31.78 -0.89 8.21
C THR A 448 -31.26 0.55 8.26
N THR A 449 -30.22 0.82 9.00
CA THR A 449 -29.31 1.95 8.76
C THR A 449 -28.24 1.47 7.78
N GLN A 450 -28.09 2.15 6.68
CA GLN A 450 -27.10 1.87 5.64
C GLN A 450 -25.68 2.07 6.20
N GLN A 451 -24.89 1.00 6.13
CA GLN A 451 -23.45 0.97 6.34
C GLN A 451 -22.78 1.11 4.96
N PRO A 452 -21.71 1.90 4.79
CA PRO A 452 -21.07 2.04 3.48
C PRO A 452 -20.35 0.76 3.10
N ASP A 453 -20.75 0.21 1.96
CA ASP A 453 -20.19 -0.99 1.35
C ASP A 453 -18.76 -0.76 0.84
N HIS A 454 -17.81 -1.53 1.35
CA HIS A 454 -16.60 -1.89 0.61
C HIS A 454 -17.03 -2.92 -0.45
N ALA A 455 -17.52 -2.42 -1.57
CA ALA A 455 -18.10 -3.27 -2.60
C ALA A 455 -17.01 -3.98 -3.41
N ALA A 456 -16.80 -5.25 -3.11
CA ALA A 456 -16.41 -6.19 -4.14
C ALA A 456 -17.62 -6.33 -5.09
N HIS A 457 -17.64 -5.60 -6.19
CA HIS A 457 -18.63 -5.84 -7.24
C HIS A 457 -18.35 -7.18 -7.90
N THR A 458 -19.15 -8.18 -7.54
CA THR A 458 -19.28 -9.40 -8.34
C THR A 458 -19.94 -9.01 -9.66
N ILE A 459 -19.14 -8.90 -10.72
CA ILE A 459 -19.65 -8.78 -12.09
C ILE A 459 -20.15 -10.17 -12.47
N THR A 460 -21.45 -10.40 -12.38
CA THR A 460 -22.09 -11.54 -13.02
C THR A 460 -21.91 -11.41 -14.53
N ALA A 461 -21.17 -12.33 -15.13
CA ALA A 461 -21.02 -12.46 -16.57
C ALA A 461 -22.39 -12.78 -17.19
N GLY A 462 -23.04 -11.76 -17.74
CA GLY A 462 -24.19 -11.93 -18.61
C GLY A 462 -23.74 -12.53 -19.93
N TYR A 463 -24.26 -13.70 -20.26
CA TYR A 463 -24.08 -14.34 -21.56
C TYR A 463 -24.61 -13.43 -22.67
N ILE A 464 -23.70 -12.98 -23.56
CA ILE A 464 -24.08 -12.41 -24.86
C ILE A 464 -23.97 -13.53 -25.90
N PRO A 465 -25.02 -13.83 -26.65
CA PRO A 465 -24.92 -14.87 -27.70
C PRO A 465 -24.04 -14.39 -28.86
N ALA A 466 -23.14 -15.26 -29.28
CA ALA A 466 -22.24 -15.05 -30.41
C ALA A 466 -23.04 -14.80 -31.69
N LEU A 467 -22.87 -13.62 -32.27
CA LEU A 467 -23.34 -13.32 -33.63
C LEU A 467 -22.20 -13.74 -34.60
N VAL A 468 -22.46 -14.78 -35.36
CA VAL A 468 -21.62 -15.26 -36.45
C VAL A 468 -21.69 -14.26 -37.59
N VAL A 469 -20.59 -13.55 -37.88
CA VAL A 469 -20.45 -12.75 -39.09
C VAL A 469 -19.56 -13.51 -40.08
N PHE A 470 -20.17 -13.97 -41.18
CA PHE A 470 -19.48 -14.54 -42.35
C PHE A 470 -18.66 -13.45 -43.05
N MET A 471 -17.35 -13.71 -43.19
CA MET A 471 -16.48 -12.97 -44.12
C MET A 471 -16.67 -13.49 -45.52
N PHE A 472 -17.10 -12.63 -46.44
CA PHE A 472 -16.92 -12.85 -47.88
C PHE A 472 -15.59 -12.27 -48.33
N SER A 473 -14.72 -13.16 -48.82
CA SER A 473 -13.53 -12.78 -49.55
C SER A 473 -13.92 -12.34 -50.97
N ILE A 474 -13.49 -11.14 -51.38
CA ILE A 474 -13.43 -10.78 -52.80
C ILE A 474 -11.97 -10.47 -53.15
N LEU A 475 -11.38 -11.35 -53.91
CA LEU A 475 -10.19 -11.12 -54.71
C LEU A 475 -10.56 -10.23 -55.91
N LEU A 476 -9.80 -9.19 -56.15
CA LEU A 476 -9.66 -8.62 -57.49
C LEU A 476 -8.21 -8.20 -57.75
N PHE A 477 -7.66 -8.80 -58.83
CA PHE A 477 -6.39 -8.50 -59.50
C PHE A 477 -6.47 -7.18 -60.26
N GLY A 478 -5.33 -6.54 -60.47
CA GLY A 478 -5.12 -5.84 -61.72
C GLY A 478 -4.32 -4.54 -61.70
N VAL A 479 -3.09 -4.66 -62.21
CA VAL A 479 -2.16 -3.70 -62.83
C VAL A 479 -1.38 -2.76 -61.93
#